data_474a90d73039ae73514817c7fe7c04a4
#
_entry.id   474a90d73039ae73514817c7fe7c04a4
#
_cell.length_a   1.000
_cell.length_b   1.000
_cell.length_c   1.000
_cell.angle_alpha   90.00
_cell.angle_beta   90.00
_cell.angle_gamma   90.00
#
_symmetry.space_group_name_H-M   'P 1'
#
loop_
_entity.id
_entity.type
_entity.pdbx_description
1 polymer ?
#
loop_
_entity_poly.entity_id
_entity_poly.type
_entity_poly.pdbx_seq_one_letter_code
_entity_poly.pdbx_strand_id
1 'polypeptide(L)'
;MAQYANNDAIEPEKDNERAAYWNNKIRLARDFEQTWRERSQALVERFRDDGLDRQDRPFHTMNIFYSNVDTLKSALYFKTPKPKVTRRFKDGDPLGRQIARVIERGLQYQLDMYNFDATMRKAIEDMLIVGRGTVRMRYEPVIIEGDEQRIPIEAQPLGEGTFRFTSKDGEEFTADQVLQDTQGLFVKGPPEDVVGEQSIYCEYVNWSDFVIEPNRTWDDVNWIAFRHLMTKQQLVDFYGEKIAAEIPLTYKPDYQTKDEK
;
A
#
# COMPACT_ATOMS: atom_id res chain seq x y z
N MET A 1 5.60 5.52 -5.99
CA MET A 1 5.26 4.66 -7.13
C MET A 1 6.24 4.82 -8.29
N ALA A 2 7.48 5.09 -7.99
CA ALA A 2 8.52 5.16 -9.00
C ALA A 2 9.19 3.80 -9.06
N GLN A 3 8.96 3.06 -10.14
CA GLN A 3 9.78 1.99 -10.72
C GLN A 3 8.97 0.86 -11.36
N TYR A 4 7.75 1.15 -11.85
CA TYR A 4 7.14 0.30 -12.87
C TYR A 4 7.03 1.02 -14.23
N ALA A 5 7.83 2.05 -14.42
CA ALA A 5 8.08 2.61 -15.75
C ALA A 5 9.30 1.93 -16.37
N ASN A 6 9.30 0.60 -16.50
CA ASN A 6 9.95 0.00 -17.63
C ASN A 6 9.07 0.33 -18.82
N ASN A 7 9.54 1.28 -19.60
CA ASN A 7 9.02 1.65 -20.92
C ASN A 7 9.31 0.54 -21.96
N ASP A 8 9.15 -0.71 -21.59
CA ASP A 8 8.97 -1.77 -22.55
C ASP A 8 7.56 -1.57 -23.13
N ALA A 9 7.50 -1.21 -24.40
CA ALA A 9 6.25 -1.04 -25.13
C ALA A 9 5.33 -2.22 -24.80
N ILE A 10 4.28 -1.94 -24.06
CA ILE A 10 3.29 -2.92 -23.59
C ILE A 10 2.68 -3.50 -24.86
N GLU A 11 3.05 -4.74 -25.18
CA GLU A 11 2.44 -5.45 -26.30
C GLU A 11 1.02 -5.85 -25.85
N PRO A 12 -0.06 -5.27 -26.39
CA PRO A 12 -1.42 -5.43 -25.87
C PRO A 12 -1.89 -6.90 -25.89
N GLU A 13 -1.31 -7.73 -26.71
CA GLU A 13 -1.60 -9.17 -26.79
C GLU A 13 -1.08 -9.92 -25.56
N LYS A 14 0.13 -9.63 -25.14
CA LYS A 14 0.74 -10.24 -23.91
C LYS A 14 0.05 -9.79 -22.63
N ASP A 15 -0.44 -8.55 -22.59
CA ASP A 15 -1.14 -8.06 -21.41
C ASP A 15 -2.52 -8.69 -21.24
N ASN A 16 -3.23 -8.95 -22.32
CA ASN A 16 -4.49 -9.69 -22.27
C ASN A 16 -4.29 -11.13 -21.77
N GLU A 17 -3.23 -11.80 -22.19
CA GLU A 17 -2.88 -13.12 -21.70
C GLU A 17 -2.51 -13.10 -20.21
N ARG A 18 -1.74 -12.11 -19.75
CA ARG A 18 -1.40 -11.91 -18.33
C ARG A 18 -2.63 -11.63 -17.49
N ALA A 19 -3.53 -10.76 -17.97
CA ALA A 19 -4.79 -10.47 -17.28
C ALA A 19 -5.68 -11.72 -17.18
N ALA A 20 -5.81 -12.48 -18.26
CA ALA A 20 -6.55 -13.74 -18.27
C ALA A 20 -5.94 -14.78 -17.31
N TYR A 21 -4.62 -14.89 -17.26
CA TYR A 21 -3.91 -15.78 -16.34
C TYR A 21 -4.23 -15.41 -14.88
N TRP A 22 -4.08 -14.14 -14.49
CA TRP A 22 -4.35 -13.72 -13.12
C TRP A 22 -5.82 -13.81 -12.75
N ASN A 23 -6.73 -13.46 -13.65
CA ASN A 23 -8.16 -13.63 -13.43
C ASN A 23 -8.54 -15.09 -13.18
N ASN A 24 -7.95 -16.02 -13.92
CA ASN A 24 -8.17 -17.46 -13.70
C ASN A 24 -7.60 -17.91 -12.34
N LYS A 25 -6.40 -17.47 -11.96
CA LYS A 25 -5.80 -17.77 -10.65
C LYS A 25 -6.67 -17.26 -9.50
N ILE A 26 -7.15 -16.02 -9.58
CA ILE A 26 -8.03 -15.41 -8.57
C ILE A 26 -9.37 -16.17 -8.50
N ARG A 27 -9.94 -16.55 -9.65
CA ARG A 27 -11.18 -17.33 -9.70
C ARG A 27 -11.01 -18.67 -9.01
N LEU A 28 -9.98 -19.43 -9.34
CA LEU A 28 -9.70 -20.74 -8.74
C LEU A 28 -9.50 -20.64 -7.21
N ALA A 29 -8.81 -19.61 -6.75
CA ALA A 29 -8.63 -19.40 -5.32
C ALA A 29 -9.95 -19.06 -4.61
N ARG A 30 -10.82 -18.26 -5.23
CA ARG A 30 -12.17 -17.97 -4.72
C ARG A 30 -13.05 -19.22 -4.69
N ASP A 31 -13.02 -20.02 -5.75
CA ASP A 31 -13.77 -21.27 -5.83
C ASP A 31 -13.32 -22.24 -4.71
N PHE A 32 -12.02 -22.31 -4.44
CA PHE A 32 -11.47 -23.10 -3.34
C PHE A 32 -11.97 -22.63 -1.96
N GLU A 33 -12.08 -21.32 -1.77
CA GLU A 33 -12.56 -20.71 -0.51
C GLU A 33 -14.10 -20.58 -0.44
N GLN A 34 -14.86 -20.95 -1.48
CA GLN A 34 -16.29 -20.65 -1.60
C GLN A 34 -17.09 -21.05 -0.36
N THR A 35 -16.95 -22.30 0.09
CA THR A 35 -17.67 -22.79 1.29
C THR A 35 -17.34 -21.99 2.54
N TRP A 36 -16.08 -21.58 2.71
CA TRP A 36 -15.67 -20.74 3.83
C TRP A 36 -16.25 -19.35 3.71
N ARG A 37 -16.27 -18.76 2.51
CA ARG A 37 -16.81 -17.42 2.25
C ARG A 37 -18.32 -17.35 2.51
N GLU A 38 -19.07 -18.35 2.05
CA GLU A 38 -20.51 -18.45 2.31
C GLU A 38 -20.83 -18.56 3.81
N ARG A 39 -20.09 -19.39 4.53
CA ARG A 39 -20.21 -19.48 6.00
C ARG A 39 -19.83 -18.19 6.69
N SER A 40 -18.78 -17.53 6.25
CA SER A 40 -18.32 -16.25 6.77
C SER A 40 -19.37 -15.16 6.59
N GLN A 41 -20.00 -15.10 5.43
CA GLN A 41 -21.07 -14.16 5.15
C GLN A 41 -22.27 -14.38 6.12
N ALA A 42 -22.70 -15.61 6.29
CA ALA A 42 -23.77 -15.95 7.22
C ALA A 42 -23.44 -15.60 8.69
N LEU A 43 -22.15 -15.77 9.09
CA LEU A 43 -21.69 -15.37 10.42
C LEU A 43 -21.70 -13.85 10.60
N VAL A 44 -21.29 -13.08 9.59
CA VAL A 44 -21.32 -11.61 9.61
C VAL A 44 -22.77 -11.10 9.69
N GLU A 45 -23.68 -11.67 8.90
CA GLU A 45 -25.12 -11.33 8.95
C GLU A 45 -25.70 -11.62 10.34
N ARG A 46 -25.36 -12.75 10.93
CA ARG A 46 -25.77 -13.09 12.30
C ARG A 46 -25.16 -12.15 13.34
N PHE A 47 -23.90 -11.76 13.17
CA PHE A 47 -23.24 -10.81 14.07
C PHE A 47 -23.92 -9.43 14.01
N ARG A 48 -24.26 -8.95 12.80
CA ARG A 48 -24.96 -7.68 12.58
C ARG A 48 -26.46 -7.75 12.88
N ASP A 49 -26.98 -8.97 12.99
CA ASP A 49 -28.41 -9.19 13.18
C ASP A 49 -29.28 -8.74 11.98
N ASP A 50 -28.70 -8.78 10.76
CA ASP A 50 -29.29 -8.24 9.54
C ASP A 50 -30.41 -9.11 8.92
N GLY A 51 -30.53 -10.36 9.32
CA GLY A 51 -31.42 -11.33 8.66
C GLY A 51 -32.78 -11.56 9.30
N LEU A 52 -33.06 -10.96 10.46
CA LEU A 52 -34.28 -11.19 11.17
C LEU A 52 -35.25 -10.01 11.02
N ASP A 53 -36.44 -10.28 10.47
CA ASP A 53 -37.48 -9.27 10.38
C ASP A 53 -37.83 -8.77 11.79
N ARG A 54 -37.77 -7.45 12.00
CA ARG A 54 -38.02 -6.80 13.30
C ARG A 54 -39.46 -7.05 13.80
N GLN A 55 -40.38 -7.41 12.91
CA GLN A 55 -41.77 -7.67 13.24
C GLN A 55 -41.97 -9.03 13.92
N ASP A 56 -41.10 -10.00 13.67
CA ASP A 56 -41.19 -11.36 14.21
C ASP A 56 -40.37 -11.58 15.47
N ARG A 57 -39.70 -10.56 16.00
CA ARG A 57 -38.87 -10.71 17.19
C ARG A 57 -39.67 -10.54 18.45
N PRO A 58 -39.58 -11.49 19.39
CA PRO A 58 -39.99 -11.21 20.77
C PRO A 58 -39.12 -10.09 21.32
N PHE A 59 -39.71 -9.14 22.05
CA PHE A 59 -39.12 -7.87 22.52
C PHE A 59 -37.83 -7.99 23.36
N HIS A 60 -37.29 -9.18 23.60
CA HIS A 60 -36.15 -9.45 24.48
C HIS A 60 -35.11 -10.41 23.92
N THR A 61 -34.87 -10.45 22.59
CA THR A 61 -33.77 -11.24 22.04
C THR A 61 -32.45 -10.50 22.18
N MET A 62 -31.53 -11.12 22.91
CA MET A 62 -30.15 -10.61 23.06
C MET A 62 -29.22 -11.33 22.09
N ASN A 63 -28.46 -10.58 21.30
CA ASN A 63 -27.44 -11.16 20.44
C ASN A 63 -26.20 -11.56 21.26
N ILE A 64 -26.23 -12.77 21.82
CA ILE A 64 -25.12 -13.32 22.62
C ILE A 64 -23.83 -13.41 21.80
N PHE A 65 -23.92 -13.67 20.49
CA PHE A 65 -22.76 -13.76 19.60
C PHE A 65 -22.04 -12.42 19.54
N TYR A 66 -22.77 -11.33 19.31
CA TYR A 66 -22.23 -9.97 19.35
C TYR A 66 -21.55 -9.67 20.70
N SER A 67 -22.22 -9.93 21.79
CA SER A 67 -21.69 -9.65 23.13
C SER A 67 -20.40 -10.42 23.44
N ASN A 68 -20.33 -11.69 23.03
CA ASN A 68 -19.14 -12.51 23.21
C ASN A 68 -17.95 -11.99 22.34
N VAL A 69 -18.20 -11.65 21.07
CA VAL A 69 -17.17 -11.10 20.18
C VAL A 69 -16.64 -9.77 20.73
N ASP A 70 -17.51 -8.88 21.19
CA ASP A 70 -17.10 -7.59 21.73
C ASP A 70 -16.28 -7.71 23.02
N THR A 71 -16.67 -8.64 23.89
CA THR A 71 -15.89 -8.98 25.10
C THR A 71 -14.51 -9.53 24.76
N LEU A 72 -14.45 -10.50 23.82
CA LEU A 72 -13.17 -11.08 23.38
C LEU A 72 -12.30 -10.07 22.66
N LYS A 73 -12.86 -9.23 21.83
CA LYS A 73 -12.15 -8.14 21.13
C LYS A 73 -11.47 -7.21 22.15
N SER A 74 -12.19 -6.82 23.18
CA SER A 74 -11.67 -5.96 24.25
C SER A 74 -10.60 -6.65 25.09
N ALA A 75 -10.70 -7.96 25.32
CA ALA A 75 -9.71 -8.74 26.04
C ALA A 75 -8.42 -8.97 25.23
N LEU A 76 -8.53 -9.21 23.92
CA LEU A 76 -7.39 -9.46 23.04
C LEU A 76 -6.65 -8.17 22.68
N TYR A 77 -7.37 -7.08 22.51
CA TYR A 77 -6.79 -5.80 22.10
C TYR A 77 -7.34 -4.66 22.95
N PHE A 78 -6.70 -4.45 24.09
CA PHE A 78 -7.08 -3.42 25.05
C PHE A 78 -6.67 -2.01 24.59
N LYS A 79 -5.46 -1.86 24.05
CA LYS A 79 -4.91 -0.59 23.57
C LYS A 79 -3.81 -0.79 22.56
N THR A 80 -3.50 0.25 21.80
CA THR A 80 -2.34 0.28 20.89
C THR A 80 -1.05 -0.04 21.62
N PRO A 81 -0.25 -1.02 21.16
CA PRO A 81 1.02 -1.35 21.74
C PRO A 81 2.01 -0.17 21.60
N LYS A 82 2.74 0.11 22.65
CA LYS A 82 3.81 1.12 22.57
C LYS A 82 5.06 0.49 21.95
N PRO A 83 5.58 1.04 20.85
CA PRO A 83 6.83 0.55 20.28
C PRO A 83 7.98 0.75 21.26
N LYS A 84 8.86 -0.23 21.32
CA LYS A 84 10.11 -0.14 22.10
C LYS A 84 11.27 -0.51 21.20
N VAL A 85 12.15 0.45 20.96
CA VAL A 85 13.32 0.27 20.09
C VAL A 85 14.56 0.07 20.96
N THR A 86 15.22 -1.05 20.77
CA THR A 86 16.48 -1.38 21.46
C THR A 86 17.52 -1.82 20.44
N ARG A 87 18.78 -1.54 20.72
CA ARG A 87 19.87 -2.04 19.88
C ARG A 87 20.00 -3.55 20.00
N ARG A 88 20.32 -4.20 18.89
CA ARG A 88 20.52 -5.65 18.84
C ARG A 88 21.68 -6.09 19.74
N PHE A 89 22.77 -5.32 19.72
CA PHE A 89 23.92 -5.53 20.59
C PHE A 89 23.81 -4.57 21.76
N LYS A 90 23.85 -5.08 22.98
CA LYS A 90 23.72 -4.31 24.22
C LYS A 90 25.04 -3.59 24.55
N ASP A 91 25.58 -2.84 23.59
CA ASP A 91 26.76 -2.00 23.80
C ASP A 91 26.39 -0.70 24.53
N GLY A 92 27.33 -0.12 25.18
CA GLY A 92 27.17 1.08 26.02
C GLY A 92 27.13 2.40 25.25
N ASP A 93 27.08 2.37 23.90
CA ASP A 93 27.10 3.55 23.05
C ASP A 93 25.94 4.52 23.33
N PRO A 94 26.23 5.76 23.81
CA PRO A 94 25.21 6.74 24.13
C PRO A 94 24.47 7.25 22.88
N LEU A 95 25.16 7.37 21.72
CA LEU A 95 24.57 7.82 20.46
C LEU A 95 23.49 6.84 19.97
N GLY A 96 23.79 5.54 20.02
CA GLY A 96 22.84 4.52 19.63
C GLY A 96 21.57 4.48 20.50
N ARG A 97 21.69 4.85 21.79
CA ARG A 97 20.52 5.01 22.67
C ARG A 97 19.66 6.23 22.29
N GLN A 98 20.28 7.33 21.86
CA GLN A 98 19.56 8.51 21.41
C GLN A 98 18.84 8.23 20.09
N ILE A 99 19.49 7.58 19.13
CA ILE A 99 18.89 7.16 17.85
C ILE A 99 17.69 6.24 18.10
N ALA A 100 17.83 5.24 18.98
CA ALA A 100 16.73 4.34 19.34
C ALA A 100 15.51 5.09 19.89
N ARG A 101 15.72 6.12 20.72
CA ARG A 101 14.63 6.97 21.24
C ARG A 101 13.97 7.82 20.15
N VAL A 102 14.73 8.32 19.19
CA VAL A 102 14.18 9.09 18.05
C VAL A 102 13.30 8.18 17.19
N ILE A 103 13.79 6.99 16.86
CA ILE A 103 13.02 5.99 16.09
C ILE A 103 11.75 5.58 16.86
N GLU A 104 11.85 5.33 18.17
CA GLU A 104 10.70 4.97 19.01
C GLU A 104 9.61 6.04 18.98
N ARG A 105 10.00 7.34 19.08
CA ARG A 105 9.06 8.47 18.97
C ARG A 105 8.46 8.58 17.57
N GLY A 106 9.25 8.39 16.51
CA GLY A 106 8.78 8.40 15.14
C GLY A 106 7.76 7.30 14.88
N LEU A 107 8.01 6.08 15.36
CA LEU A 107 7.07 4.97 15.26
C LEU A 107 5.77 5.24 16.04
N GLN A 108 5.88 5.79 17.28
CA GLN A 108 4.69 6.15 18.05
C GLN A 108 3.85 7.21 17.33
N TYR A 109 4.49 8.24 16.77
CA TYR A 109 3.80 9.27 15.98
C TYR A 109 3.06 8.68 14.79
N GLN A 110 3.69 7.77 14.04
CA GLN A 110 3.05 7.12 12.90
C GLN A 110 1.87 6.23 13.30
N LEU A 111 1.99 5.47 14.39
CA LEU A 111 0.88 4.66 14.91
C LEU A 111 -0.34 5.52 15.28
N ASP A 112 -0.09 6.70 15.86
CA ASP A 112 -1.16 7.62 16.27
C ASP A 112 -1.75 8.34 15.04
N MET A 113 -0.91 8.73 14.07
CA MET A 113 -1.32 9.51 12.89
C MET A 113 -2.18 8.69 11.92
N TYR A 114 -1.88 7.41 11.72
CA TYR A 114 -2.53 6.56 10.71
C TYR A 114 -3.61 5.63 11.26
N ASN A 115 -4.22 5.98 12.37
CA ASN A 115 -5.36 5.24 12.96
C ASN A 115 -5.11 3.74 13.14
N PHE A 116 -3.90 3.36 13.53
CA PHE A 116 -3.51 1.97 13.74
C PHE A 116 -4.48 1.23 14.69
N ASP A 117 -4.94 1.89 15.75
CA ASP A 117 -5.89 1.33 16.71
C ASP A 117 -7.19 0.87 16.04
N ALA A 118 -7.80 1.75 15.23
CA ALA A 118 -9.05 1.44 14.54
C ALA A 118 -8.88 0.31 13.51
N THR A 119 -7.76 0.28 12.81
CA THR A 119 -7.39 -0.78 11.86
C THR A 119 -7.27 -2.13 12.55
N MET A 120 -6.54 -2.19 13.65
CA MET A 120 -6.34 -3.43 14.41
C MET A 120 -7.65 -3.94 15.03
N ARG A 121 -8.50 -3.05 15.55
CA ARG A 121 -9.82 -3.44 16.10
C ARG A 121 -10.70 -4.11 15.05
N LYS A 122 -10.74 -3.59 13.83
CA LYS A 122 -11.48 -4.18 12.71
C LYS A 122 -10.91 -5.54 12.30
N ALA A 123 -9.59 -5.65 12.20
CA ALA A 123 -8.93 -6.89 11.82
C ALA A 123 -9.15 -7.99 12.88
N ILE A 124 -9.12 -7.65 14.16
CA ILE A 124 -9.40 -8.60 15.25
C ILE A 124 -10.88 -9.00 15.26
N GLU A 125 -11.77 -8.07 14.96
CA GLU A 125 -13.21 -8.37 14.85
C GLU A 125 -13.45 -9.38 13.72
N ASP A 126 -12.88 -9.17 12.53
CA ASP A 126 -12.95 -10.14 11.43
C ASP A 126 -12.32 -11.49 11.84
N MET A 127 -11.18 -11.49 12.51
CA MET A 127 -10.55 -12.71 12.99
C MET A 127 -11.47 -13.51 13.95
N LEU A 128 -12.20 -12.82 14.81
CA LEU A 128 -13.12 -13.46 15.76
C LEU A 128 -14.39 -13.97 15.08
N ILE A 129 -14.90 -13.30 14.06
CA ILE A 129 -16.16 -13.65 13.39
C ILE A 129 -15.92 -14.70 12.31
N VAL A 130 -14.96 -14.46 11.39
CA VAL A 130 -14.76 -15.31 10.20
C VAL A 130 -13.47 -16.14 10.25
N GLY A 131 -12.64 -15.94 11.28
CA GLY A 131 -11.38 -16.65 11.45
C GLY A 131 -10.20 -16.05 10.68
N ARG A 132 -10.39 -14.90 9.99
CA ARG A 132 -9.33 -14.24 9.23
C ARG A 132 -9.41 -12.72 9.44
N GLY A 133 -8.38 -12.13 10.03
CA GLY A 133 -8.18 -10.68 10.11
C GLY A 133 -6.98 -10.29 9.27
N THR A 134 -7.14 -9.35 8.35
CA THR A 134 -6.08 -8.95 7.41
C THR A 134 -5.77 -7.46 7.55
N VAL A 135 -4.49 -7.18 7.67
CA VAL A 135 -3.94 -5.81 7.71
C VAL A 135 -2.84 -5.71 6.65
N ARG A 136 -2.86 -4.64 5.88
CA ARG A 136 -1.85 -4.34 4.89
C ARG A 136 -0.99 -3.18 5.36
N MET A 137 0.32 -3.38 5.37
CA MET A 137 1.29 -2.29 5.57
C MET A 137 1.74 -1.78 4.21
N ARG A 138 1.64 -0.48 3.98
CA ARG A 138 2.01 0.16 2.73
C ARG A 138 2.94 1.34 2.99
N TYR A 139 4.07 1.37 2.29
CA TYR A 139 4.99 2.49 2.28
C TYR A 139 4.68 3.39 1.07
N GLU A 140 4.48 4.66 1.32
CA GLU A 140 4.25 5.68 0.29
C GLU A 140 5.24 6.83 0.47
N PRO A 141 6.26 6.92 -0.39
CA PRO A 141 7.09 8.10 -0.49
C PRO A 141 6.38 9.17 -1.34
N VAL A 142 6.38 10.40 -0.88
CA VAL A 142 6.03 11.56 -1.70
C VAL A 142 7.30 12.02 -2.40
N ILE A 143 7.33 11.84 -3.72
CA ILE A 143 8.44 12.27 -4.55
C ILE A 143 8.20 13.72 -4.93
N ILE A 144 9.15 14.58 -4.60
CA ILE A 144 9.15 16.00 -4.97
C ILE A 144 10.22 16.18 -6.04
N GLU A 145 9.89 16.88 -7.12
CA GLU A 145 10.91 17.32 -8.08
C GLU A 145 11.93 18.17 -7.32
N GLY A 146 13.16 17.68 -7.29
CA GLY A 146 14.27 18.40 -6.69
C GLY A 146 14.83 19.46 -7.62
N ASP A 147 15.86 20.13 -7.15
CA ASP A 147 16.60 21.07 -7.97
C ASP A 147 17.37 20.35 -9.10
N GLU A 148 17.57 21.06 -10.22
CA GLU A 148 18.42 20.57 -11.32
C GLU A 148 19.80 20.16 -10.79
N GLN A 149 20.21 18.94 -11.11
CA GLN A 149 21.53 18.45 -10.69
C GLN A 149 22.63 19.33 -11.27
N ARG A 150 23.62 19.64 -10.45
CA ARG A 150 24.87 20.26 -10.91
C ARG A 150 25.90 19.19 -11.15
N ILE A 151 26.15 18.85 -12.41
CA ILE A 151 27.17 17.89 -12.81
C ILE A 151 28.50 18.64 -12.96
N PRO A 152 29.47 18.44 -12.07
CA PRO A 152 30.77 19.11 -12.16
C PRO A 152 31.54 18.60 -13.38
N ILE A 153 32.17 19.52 -14.12
CA ILE A 153 32.88 19.26 -15.38
C ILE A 153 34.30 19.70 -15.26
N GLU A 154 35.20 18.92 -15.87
CA GLU A 154 36.60 19.26 -16.07
C GLU A 154 36.83 19.70 -17.51
N ALA A 155 37.49 20.85 -17.69
CA ALA A 155 37.91 21.35 -18.99
C ALA A 155 39.32 20.89 -19.30
N GLN A 156 39.50 20.11 -20.35
CA GLN A 156 40.82 19.67 -20.85
C GLN A 156 41.18 20.45 -22.11
N PRO A 157 42.33 21.13 -22.16
CA PRO A 157 42.76 21.85 -23.35
C PRO A 157 43.18 20.85 -24.46
N LEU A 158 42.60 21.00 -25.64
CA LEU A 158 42.93 20.21 -26.84
C LEU A 158 43.96 20.89 -27.77
N GLY A 159 44.34 22.15 -27.51
CA GLY A 159 45.19 23.01 -28.35
C GLY A 159 44.37 24.01 -29.14
N GLU A 160 45.05 25.08 -29.65
CA GLU A 160 44.44 26.16 -30.44
C GLU A 160 43.19 26.85 -29.81
N GLY A 161 43.09 26.89 -28.47
CA GLY A 161 41.99 27.56 -27.80
C GLY A 161 40.69 26.72 -27.70
N THR A 162 40.74 25.45 -28.09
CA THR A 162 39.63 24.52 -27.95
C THR A 162 39.73 23.72 -26.63
N PHE A 163 38.62 23.56 -25.95
CA PHE A 163 38.50 22.77 -24.69
C PHE A 163 37.52 21.63 -24.88
N ARG A 164 37.89 20.48 -24.32
CA ARG A 164 36.95 19.35 -24.14
C ARG A 164 36.41 19.39 -22.73
N PHE A 165 35.10 19.31 -22.59
CA PHE A 165 34.40 19.32 -21.32
C PHE A 165 33.91 17.91 -21.01
N THR A 166 34.42 17.33 -19.93
CA THR A 166 34.09 15.94 -19.54
C THR A 166 33.63 15.88 -18.11
N SER A 167 32.57 15.11 -17.86
CA SER A 167 32.13 14.74 -16.52
C SER A 167 33.07 13.70 -15.90
N LYS A 168 32.98 13.49 -14.58
CA LYS A 168 33.68 12.39 -13.88
C LYS A 168 33.30 11.00 -14.41
N ASP A 169 32.12 10.87 -14.97
CA ASP A 169 31.58 9.61 -15.53
C ASP A 169 31.99 9.43 -17.01
N GLY A 170 32.77 10.37 -17.59
CA GLY A 170 33.28 10.30 -18.94
C GLY A 170 32.34 10.80 -20.03
N GLU A 171 31.23 11.44 -19.67
CA GLU A 171 30.34 12.08 -20.63
C GLU A 171 30.93 13.37 -21.16
N GLU A 172 30.85 13.58 -22.48
CA GLU A 172 31.35 14.79 -23.16
C GLU A 172 30.22 15.80 -23.38
N PHE A 173 30.51 17.08 -23.10
CA PHE A 173 29.52 18.16 -23.22
C PHE A 173 30.07 19.26 -24.16
N THR A 174 29.15 19.98 -24.83
CA THR A 174 29.47 21.10 -25.70
C THR A 174 29.62 22.40 -24.89
N ALA A 175 30.40 23.34 -25.36
CA ALA A 175 30.71 24.59 -24.66
C ALA A 175 29.45 25.43 -24.30
N ASP A 176 28.39 25.32 -25.10
CA ASP A 176 27.11 26.00 -24.93
C ASP A 176 26.26 25.41 -23.77
N GLN A 177 26.56 24.18 -23.33
CA GLN A 177 25.90 23.52 -22.20
C GLN A 177 26.60 23.80 -20.87
N VAL A 178 27.83 24.29 -20.93
CA VAL A 178 28.69 24.51 -19.76
C VAL A 178 28.41 25.87 -19.13
N LEU A 179 28.06 25.83 -17.83
CA LEU A 179 27.87 27.01 -17.01
C LEU A 179 29.07 27.15 -16.05
N GLN A 180 29.38 28.39 -15.69
CA GLN A 180 30.44 28.69 -14.73
C GLN A 180 29.88 29.39 -13.50
N ASP A 181 30.27 28.92 -12.33
CA ASP A 181 29.91 29.45 -11.02
C ASP A 181 31.19 29.67 -10.17
N THR A 182 31.05 30.24 -8.98
CA THR A 182 32.08 30.37 -7.96
C THR A 182 32.71 29.04 -7.51
N GLN A 183 32.02 27.93 -7.74
CA GLN A 183 32.46 26.56 -7.41
C GLN A 183 33.12 25.83 -8.57
N GLY A 184 33.10 26.40 -9.82
CA GLY A 184 33.70 25.80 -11.02
C GLY A 184 32.77 25.69 -12.21
N LEU A 185 33.15 24.83 -13.15
CA LEU A 185 32.38 24.54 -14.37
C LEU A 185 31.38 23.41 -14.07
N PHE A 186 30.15 23.58 -14.52
CA PHE A 186 29.10 22.55 -14.36
C PHE A 186 28.12 22.56 -15.54
N VAL A 187 27.39 21.44 -15.71
CA VAL A 187 26.24 21.35 -16.61
C VAL A 187 25.00 21.07 -15.74
N LYS A 188 23.87 21.61 -16.15
CA LYS A 188 22.57 21.28 -15.56
C LYS A 188 22.14 19.90 -16.02
N GLY A 189 22.08 18.97 -15.08
CA GLY A 189 21.47 17.65 -15.28
C GLY A 189 19.97 17.69 -15.10
N PRO A 190 19.28 16.57 -15.36
CA PRO A 190 17.87 16.44 -15.06
C PRO A 190 17.61 16.66 -13.57
N PRO A 191 16.42 17.14 -13.19
CA PRO A 191 16.06 17.29 -11.77
C PRO A 191 16.14 15.93 -11.07
N GLU A 192 16.74 15.91 -9.89
CA GLU A 192 16.80 14.70 -9.08
C GLU A 192 15.54 14.59 -8.23
N ASP A 193 14.82 13.50 -8.42
CA ASP A 193 13.66 13.23 -7.59
C ASP A 193 14.08 13.01 -6.13
N VAL A 194 13.64 13.91 -5.25
CA VAL A 194 13.92 13.85 -3.82
C VAL A 194 12.71 13.30 -3.08
N VAL A 195 12.94 12.33 -2.20
CA VAL A 195 11.89 11.86 -1.29
C VAL A 195 11.65 12.93 -0.24
N GLY A 196 10.55 13.67 -0.38
CA GLY A 196 10.17 14.75 0.55
C GLY A 196 9.53 14.21 1.83
N GLU A 197 8.47 13.44 1.71
CA GLU A 197 7.77 12.85 2.84
C GLU A 197 7.69 11.34 2.66
N GLN A 198 7.83 10.61 3.76
CA GLN A 198 7.74 9.15 3.80
C GLN A 198 6.65 8.75 4.79
N SER A 199 5.68 7.99 4.31
CA SER A 199 4.55 7.56 5.12
C SER A 199 4.37 6.06 5.08
N ILE A 200 4.07 5.47 6.25
CA ILE A 200 3.74 4.05 6.36
C ILE A 200 2.29 3.96 6.80
N TYR A 201 1.44 3.49 5.92
CA TYR A 201 0.02 3.29 6.18
C TYR A 201 -0.24 1.86 6.66
N CYS A 202 -1.09 1.76 7.68
CA CYS A 202 -1.63 0.50 8.16
C CYS A 202 -3.11 0.45 7.79
N GLU A 203 -3.46 -0.35 6.79
CA GLU A 203 -4.80 -0.40 6.21
C GLU A 203 -5.50 -1.71 6.60
N TYR A 204 -6.74 -1.59 7.06
CA TYR A 204 -7.60 -2.76 7.22
C TYR A 204 -8.06 -3.26 5.86
N VAL A 205 -7.96 -4.54 5.64
CA VAL A 205 -8.48 -5.22 4.45
C VAL A 205 -9.61 -6.14 4.87
N ASN A 206 -10.81 -5.89 4.33
CA ASN A 206 -11.96 -6.74 4.59
C ASN A 206 -11.69 -8.17 4.13
N TRP A 207 -12.13 -9.16 4.91
CA TRP A 207 -11.94 -10.57 4.59
C TRP A 207 -12.49 -10.96 3.20
N SER A 208 -13.54 -10.30 2.70
CA SER A 208 -14.13 -10.55 1.37
C SER A 208 -13.28 -10.01 0.22
N ASP A 209 -12.43 -9.00 0.50
CA ASP A 209 -11.60 -8.30 -0.48
C ASP A 209 -10.19 -8.87 -0.58
N PHE A 210 -9.86 -9.83 0.27
CA PHE A 210 -8.59 -10.52 0.28
C PHE A 210 -8.69 -11.90 -0.35
N VAL A 211 -7.81 -12.20 -1.28
CA VAL A 211 -7.67 -13.50 -1.93
C VAL A 211 -6.24 -13.97 -1.82
N ILE A 212 -6.06 -15.21 -1.45
CA ILE A 212 -4.75 -15.83 -1.26
C ILE A 212 -4.64 -17.09 -2.08
N GLU A 213 -3.45 -17.39 -2.58
CA GLU A 213 -3.17 -18.68 -3.21
C GLU A 213 -3.48 -19.82 -2.24
N PRO A 214 -4.26 -20.84 -2.65
CA PRO A 214 -4.57 -21.98 -1.81
C PRO A 214 -3.32 -22.78 -1.48
N ASN A 215 -2.78 -22.60 -0.30
CA ASN A 215 -1.63 -23.33 0.20
C ASN A 215 -1.86 -23.80 1.64
N ARG A 216 -1.04 -24.76 2.09
CA ARG A 216 -1.17 -25.32 3.43
C ARG A 216 -0.66 -24.38 4.51
N THR A 217 0.43 -23.68 4.23
CA THR A 217 1.07 -22.73 5.16
C THR A 217 1.23 -21.38 4.50
N TRP A 218 1.34 -20.34 5.30
CA TRP A 218 1.57 -18.98 4.80
C TRP A 218 2.91 -18.85 4.06
N ASP A 219 3.92 -19.58 4.48
CA ASP A 219 5.27 -19.52 3.90
C ASP A 219 5.32 -20.09 2.46
N ASP A 220 4.35 -20.92 2.09
CA ASP A 220 4.24 -21.51 0.76
C ASP A 220 3.42 -20.64 -0.23
N VAL A 221 2.90 -19.50 0.24
CA VAL A 221 2.07 -18.61 -0.58
C VAL A 221 2.95 -17.78 -1.51
N ASN A 222 2.73 -17.92 -2.83
CA ASN A 222 3.49 -17.16 -3.83
C ASN A 222 2.82 -15.85 -4.25
N TRP A 223 1.48 -15.75 -4.11
CA TRP A 223 0.76 -14.55 -4.49
C TRP A 223 -0.46 -14.30 -3.59
N ILE A 224 -0.79 -13.03 -3.45
CA ILE A 224 -1.99 -12.52 -2.80
C ILE A 224 -2.63 -11.47 -3.70
N ALA A 225 -3.95 -11.29 -3.59
CA ALA A 225 -4.68 -10.27 -4.32
C ALA A 225 -5.62 -9.50 -3.40
N PHE A 226 -5.74 -8.21 -3.64
CA PHE A 226 -6.66 -7.33 -2.96
C PHE A 226 -7.66 -6.75 -3.95
N ARG A 227 -8.95 -6.74 -3.59
CA ARG A 227 -9.96 -6.02 -4.34
C ARG A 227 -10.02 -4.58 -3.81
N HIS A 228 -9.83 -3.62 -4.69
CA HIS A 228 -9.97 -2.21 -4.39
C HIS A 228 -11.22 -1.65 -5.07
N LEU A 229 -12.04 -0.95 -4.30
CA LEU A 229 -13.15 -0.18 -4.82
C LEU A 229 -12.65 1.24 -5.10
N MET A 230 -12.73 1.65 -6.37
CA MET A 230 -12.23 2.96 -6.81
C MET A 230 -13.36 3.76 -7.44
N THR A 231 -13.39 5.05 -7.15
CA THR A 231 -14.26 5.99 -7.86
C THR A 231 -13.71 6.28 -9.25
N LYS A 232 -14.57 6.80 -10.16
CA LYS A 232 -14.12 7.18 -11.49
C LYS A 232 -12.96 8.18 -11.45
N GLN A 233 -13.00 9.14 -10.53
CA GLN A 233 -11.92 10.12 -10.39
C GLN A 233 -10.60 9.45 -9.98
N GLN A 234 -10.63 8.55 -9.00
CA GLN A 234 -9.45 7.79 -8.61
C GLN A 234 -8.88 6.93 -9.73
N LEU A 235 -9.75 6.34 -10.58
CA LEU A 235 -9.28 5.61 -11.76
C LEU A 235 -8.55 6.53 -12.76
N VAL A 236 -9.08 7.74 -12.98
CA VAL A 236 -8.44 8.75 -13.84
C VAL A 236 -7.09 9.18 -13.27
N ASP A 237 -7.03 9.44 -11.97
CA ASP A 237 -5.82 9.91 -11.28
C ASP A 237 -4.70 8.83 -11.29
N PHE A 238 -5.07 7.54 -11.22
CA PHE A 238 -4.11 6.44 -11.19
C PHE A 238 -3.70 5.92 -12.56
N TYR A 239 -4.64 5.84 -13.52
CA TYR A 239 -4.43 5.17 -14.81
C TYR A 239 -4.54 6.10 -16.01
N GLY A 240 -4.95 7.35 -15.80
CA GLY A 240 -5.21 8.32 -16.85
C GLY A 240 -6.59 8.16 -17.51
N GLU A 241 -7.04 9.21 -18.21
CA GLU A 241 -8.40 9.29 -18.78
C GLU A 241 -8.72 8.17 -19.76
N LYS A 242 -7.74 7.78 -20.59
CA LYS A 242 -7.97 6.76 -21.65
C LYS A 242 -8.29 5.41 -21.05
N ILE A 243 -7.50 4.92 -20.12
CA ILE A 243 -7.67 3.62 -19.47
C ILE A 243 -8.92 3.64 -18.57
N ALA A 244 -9.12 4.74 -17.82
CA ALA A 244 -10.29 4.89 -16.96
C ALA A 244 -11.64 4.87 -17.72
N ALA A 245 -11.65 5.32 -18.97
CA ALA A 245 -12.86 5.29 -19.82
C ALA A 245 -13.23 3.86 -20.29
N GLU A 246 -12.27 2.97 -20.39
CA GLU A 246 -12.48 1.57 -20.82
C GLU A 246 -12.94 0.66 -19.67
N ILE A 247 -12.74 1.07 -18.42
CA ILE A 247 -13.11 0.26 -17.25
C ILE A 247 -14.60 0.41 -16.95
N PRO A 248 -15.40 -0.67 -17.01
CA PRO A 248 -16.82 -0.59 -16.72
C PRO A 248 -17.06 -0.34 -15.22
N LEU A 249 -17.83 0.68 -14.89
CA LEU A 249 -18.25 1.00 -13.52
C LEU A 249 -19.47 0.14 -13.14
N THR A 250 -19.22 -1.12 -12.79
CA THR A 250 -20.28 -2.12 -12.56
C THR A 250 -20.58 -2.41 -11.09
N TYR A 251 -19.79 -1.87 -10.17
CA TYR A 251 -19.99 -2.13 -8.75
C TYR A 251 -21.25 -1.43 -8.24
N LYS A 252 -22.18 -2.23 -7.74
CA LYS A 252 -23.35 -1.76 -6.97
C LYS A 252 -23.15 -2.14 -5.50
N PRO A 253 -23.19 -1.19 -4.55
CA PRO A 253 -23.15 -1.52 -3.12
C PRO A 253 -24.34 -2.36 -2.70
N ASP A 254 -24.13 -3.36 -1.85
CA ASP A 254 -25.18 -4.32 -1.42
C ASP A 254 -26.41 -3.67 -0.75
N TYR A 255 -26.26 -2.46 -0.20
CA TYR A 255 -27.38 -1.72 0.42
C TYR A 255 -28.39 -1.16 -0.62
N GLN A 256 -28.01 -1.04 -1.90
CA GLN A 256 -28.93 -0.57 -2.95
C GLN A 256 -29.81 -1.68 -3.53
N THR A 257 -29.54 -2.95 -3.24
CA THR A 257 -30.30 -4.07 -3.78
C THR A 257 -31.54 -4.44 -2.96
N LYS A 258 -31.70 -3.88 -1.76
CA LYS A 258 -32.84 -4.19 -0.88
C LYS A 258 -34.09 -3.31 -1.12
N ASP A 259 -33.94 -2.17 -1.79
CA ASP A 259 -35.03 -1.20 -1.99
C ASP A 259 -35.73 -1.32 -3.37
N GLU A 260 -35.31 -2.27 -4.21
CA GLU A 260 -35.89 -2.49 -5.55
C GLU A 260 -36.75 -3.79 -5.65
N LYS A 261 -37.33 -4.26 -4.53
CA LYS A 261 -38.32 -5.36 -4.54
C LYS A 261 -39.66 -4.97 -3.95
#